data_8fbd56561d9b35ac4c88e4feac2faef8
#
_entry.id   8fbd56561d9b35ac4c88e4feac2faef8
#
_cell.length_a   1.000
_cell.length_b   1.000
_cell.length_c   1.000
_cell.angle_alpha   90.00
_cell.angle_beta   90.00
_cell.angle_gamma   90.00
#
_symmetry.space_group_name_H-M   'P 1'
#
loop_
_entity.id
_entity.type
_entity.pdbx_description
1 polymer ?
#
loop_
_entity_poly.entity_id
_entity_poly.type
_entity_poly.pdbx_seq_one_letter_code
_entity_poly.pdbx_strand_id
1 'polypeptide(L)'
;MQWSLREQDVPTEEALASNPYDETRWLEYAEQAPDNDFKEAILSRATATLPASTLLWNAYFEAVFGDRSKLLNAYRKALRVLHSNPSIWIKYLRLLVEEGSSEIKLVFDAALFNVSKDYHGDIWKLYLKYASREAPQTAARIYIQFMHVSIELGTDFEINAYDMIDTVLESGDATLVRQLWNNIWHKRIPSSELREPSQNIV
;
A
#
# COMPACT_ATOMS: atom_id res chain seq x y z
N MET A 1 16.71 23.57 15.86
CA MET A 1 16.56 24.82 15.09
C MET A 1 15.54 25.67 15.80
N GLN A 2 15.92 26.89 16.18
CA GLN A 2 15.03 27.84 16.85
C GLN A 2 14.34 28.64 15.73
N TRP A 3 13.06 28.38 15.50
CA TRP A 3 12.26 29.12 14.53
C TRP A 3 11.99 30.51 15.08
N SER A 4 12.49 31.56 14.45
CA SER A 4 12.07 32.92 14.78
C SER A 4 10.75 33.20 14.09
N LEU A 5 9.70 33.42 14.88
CA LEU A 5 8.39 33.80 14.37
C LEU A 5 8.51 35.11 13.59
N ARG A 6 8.02 35.17 12.37
CA ARG A 6 7.99 36.39 11.57
C ARG A 6 6.82 37.27 12.05
N GLU A 7 6.95 38.56 11.99
CA GLU A 7 5.85 39.47 12.39
C GLU A 7 4.54 39.19 11.63
N GLN A 8 4.65 38.80 10.37
CA GLN A 8 3.48 38.46 9.53
C GLN A 8 2.79 37.16 9.94
N ASP A 9 3.45 36.27 10.69
CA ASP A 9 2.90 34.98 11.12
C ASP A 9 2.13 35.12 12.45
N VAL A 10 2.35 36.20 13.20
CA VAL A 10 1.74 36.40 14.52
C VAL A 10 0.22 36.34 14.51
N PRO A 11 -0.51 36.99 13.57
CA PRO A 11 -1.97 36.91 13.53
C PRO A 11 -2.48 35.50 13.27
N THR A 12 -1.77 34.74 12.44
CA THR A 12 -2.13 33.34 12.10
C THR A 12 -1.88 32.41 13.27
N GLU A 13 -0.76 32.58 13.99
CA GLU A 13 -0.46 31.81 15.21
C GLU A 13 -1.44 32.11 16.33
N GLU A 14 -1.82 33.38 16.56
CA GLU A 14 -2.85 33.74 17.52
C GLU A 14 -4.22 33.14 17.17
N ALA A 15 -4.58 33.15 15.90
CA ALA A 15 -5.82 32.55 15.45
C ALA A 15 -5.80 31.01 15.59
N LEU A 16 -4.68 30.36 15.31
CA LEU A 16 -4.51 28.93 15.53
C LEU A 16 -4.43 28.55 17.01
N ALA A 17 -3.90 29.46 17.87
CA ALA A 17 -3.94 29.26 19.31
C ALA A 17 -5.38 29.33 19.85
N SER A 18 -6.21 30.18 19.26
CA SER A 18 -7.63 30.32 19.63
C SER A 18 -8.48 29.15 19.10
N ASN A 19 -8.20 28.69 17.89
CA ASN A 19 -8.87 27.52 17.27
C ASN A 19 -7.84 26.61 16.58
N PRO A 20 -7.24 25.68 17.30
CA PRO A 20 -6.22 24.78 16.76
C PRO A 20 -6.77 23.70 15.80
N TYR A 21 -8.12 23.56 15.75
CA TYR A 21 -8.79 22.55 14.92
C TYR A 21 -9.25 23.09 13.56
N ASP A 22 -8.83 24.29 13.19
CA ASP A 22 -9.12 24.88 11.88
C ASP A 22 -8.16 24.35 10.81
N GLU A 23 -8.59 23.30 10.12
CA GLU A 23 -7.82 22.63 9.09
C GLU A 23 -7.44 23.56 7.93
N THR A 24 -8.38 24.40 7.50
CA THR A 24 -8.18 25.34 6.38
C THR A 24 -7.07 26.32 6.71
N ARG A 25 -7.09 26.85 7.92
CA ARG A 25 -6.09 27.81 8.38
C ARG A 25 -4.68 27.20 8.45
N TRP A 26 -4.56 25.96 8.87
CA TRP A 26 -3.28 25.23 8.82
C TRP A 26 -2.74 25.09 7.40
N LEU A 27 -3.60 24.80 6.43
CA LEU A 27 -3.20 24.69 5.02
C LEU A 27 -2.78 26.05 4.45
N GLU A 28 -3.58 27.10 4.67
CA GLU A 28 -3.24 28.47 4.24
C GLU A 28 -1.91 28.94 4.83
N TYR A 29 -1.67 28.63 6.12
CA TYR A 29 -0.41 28.97 6.78
C TYR A 29 0.78 28.23 6.15
N ALA A 30 0.62 26.96 5.85
CA ALA A 30 1.64 26.16 5.17
C ALA A 30 1.92 26.64 3.73
N GLU A 31 0.92 27.18 3.02
CA GLU A 31 1.10 27.74 1.67
C GLU A 31 1.85 29.07 1.70
N GLN A 32 1.72 29.85 2.77
CA GLN A 32 2.42 31.13 2.97
C GLN A 32 3.86 30.94 3.50
N ALA A 33 4.29 29.71 3.68
CA ALA A 33 5.63 29.40 4.17
C ALA A 33 6.72 29.93 3.22
N PRO A 34 7.80 30.54 3.74
CA PRO A 34 8.86 31.12 2.91
C PRO A 34 9.72 30.07 2.23
N ASP A 35 9.83 28.92 2.84
CA ASP A 35 10.62 27.78 2.36
C ASP A 35 9.98 26.46 2.75
N ASN A 36 10.51 25.37 2.21
CA ASN A 36 9.98 24.03 2.42
C ASN A 36 10.20 23.53 3.84
N ASP A 37 11.28 23.92 4.50
CA ASP A 37 11.57 23.50 5.88
C ASP A 37 10.55 24.12 6.86
N PHE A 38 10.17 25.37 6.63
CA PHE A 38 9.14 26.03 7.41
C PHE A 38 7.77 25.39 7.15
N LYS A 39 7.44 25.09 5.87
CA LYS A 39 6.22 24.36 5.48
C LYS A 39 6.15 23.00 6.17
N GLU A 40 7.23 22.25 6.17
CA GLU A 40 7.33 20.95 6.85
C GLU A 40 7.05 21.10 8.36
N ALA A 41 7.62 22.10 9.00
CA ALA A 41 7.43 22.33 10.44
C ALA A 41 5.97 22.67 10.78
N ILE A 42 5.31 23.54 10.00
CA ILE A 42 3.89 23.88 10.18
C ILE A 42 3.05 22.60 10.02
N LEU A 43 3.22 21.85 8.93
CA LEU A 43 2.42 20.67 8.65
C LEU A 43 2.68 19.53 9.64
N SER A 44 3.89 19.41 10.16
CA SER A 44 4.20 18.48 11.25
C SER A 44 3.41 18.80 12.53
N ARG A 45 3.27 20.09 12.88
CA ARG A 45 2.43 20.55 14.00
C ARG A 45 0.95 20.33 13.72
N ALA A 46 0.52 20.68 12.50
CA ALA A 46 -0.86 20.52 12.07
C ALA A 46 -1.31 19.05 12.14
N THR A 47 -0.51 18.12 11.62
CA THR A 47 -0.80 16.67 11.68
C THR A 47 -0.74 16.11 13.10
N ALA A 48 0.03 16.69 14.00
CA ALA A 48 0.02 16.32 15.42
C ALA A 48 -1.26 16.81 16.13
N THR A 49 -1.78 17.97 15.74
CA THR A 49 -3.01 18.56 16.30
C THR A 49 -4.27 17.91 15.73
N LEU A 50 -4.27 17.65 14.44
CA LEU A 50 -5.39 17.05 13.66
C LEU A 50 -4.95 15.74 12.98
N PRO A 51 -4.65 14.69 13.74
CA PRO A 51 -4.08 13.47 13.20
C PRO A 51 -5.04 12.67 12.30
N ALA A 52 -6.34 12.94 12.39
CA ALA A 52 -7.36 12.30 11.54
C ALA A 52 -7.57 13.00 10.19
N SER A 53 -6.97 14.19 9.97
CA SER A 53 -7.11 14.93 8.72
C SER A 53 -6.28 14.33 7.60
N THR A 54 -6.95 13.77 6.60
CA THR A 54 -6.29 13.26 5.39
C THR A 54 -5.72 14.38 4.51
N LEU A 55 -6.31 15.57 4.55
CA LEU A 55 -5.85 16.72 3.78
C LEU A 55 -4.49 17.20 4.29
N LEU A 56 -4.36 17.38 5.61
CA LEU A 56 -3.09 17.79 6.22
C LEU A 56 -1.99 16.75 6.00
N TRP A 57 -2.30 15.46 6.09
CA TRP A 57 -1.33 14.41 5.80
C TRP A 57 -0.89 14.43 4.33
N ASN A 58 -1.79 14.63 3.37
CA ASN A 58 -1.41 14.76 1.97
C ASN A 58 -0.50 15.96 1.74
N ALA A 59 -0.82 17.13 2.30
CA ALA A 59 0.04 18.31 2.22
C ALA A 59 1.44 18.04 2.85
N TYR A 60 1.48 17.31 3.99
CA TYR A 60 2.74 16.94 4.64
C TYR A 60 3.56 15.97 3.77
N PHE A 61 2.94 14.98 3.14
CA PHE A 61 3.63 14.08 2.22
C PHE A 61 4.26 14.84 1.04
N GLU A 62 3.57 15.84 0.50
CA GLU A 62 4.09 16.70 -0.56
C GLU A 62 5.29 17.53 -0.09
N ALA A 63 5.22 18.11 1.12
CA ALA A 63 6.31 18.89 1.68
C ALA A 63 7.58 18.07 1.91
N VAL A 64 7.45 16.80 2.31
CA VAL A 64 8.59 15.90 2.58
C VAL A 64 8.97 15.01 1.39
N PHE A 65 8.33 15.17 0.23
CA PHE A 65 8.50 14.29 -0.94
C PHE A 65 9.96 14.19 -1.42
N GLY A 66 10.73 15.25 -1.27
CA GLY A 66 12.16 15.28 -1.65
C GLY A 66 13.09 14.45 -0.75
N ASP A 67 12.65 14.13 0.47
CA ASP A 67 13.39 13.30 1.43
C ASP A 67 12.66 11.97 1.66
N ARG A 68 13.19 10.93 1.05
CA ARG A 68 12.63 9.58 1.08
C ARG A 68 12.47 9.03 2.50
N SER A 69 13.43 9.26 3.36
CA SER A 69 13.41 8.79 4.75
C SER A 69 12.32 9.50 5.55
N LYS A 70 12.19 10.83 5.38
CA LYS A 70 11.12 11.61 6.01
C LYS A 70 9.75 11.16 5.50
N LEU A 71 9.61 10.92 4.20
CA LEU A 71 8.39 10.49 3.57
C LEU A 71 7.92 9.13 4.11
N LEU A 72 8.81 8.13 4.18
CA LEU A 72 8.50 6.82 4.78
C LEU A 72 8.05 6.95 6.23
N ASN A 73 8.74 7.77 7.01
CA ASN A 73 8.39 8.01 8.41
C ASN A 73 7.02 8.72 8.53
N ALA A 74 6.72 9.66 7.63
CA ALA A 74 5.43 10.34 7.55
C ALA A 74 4.29 9.35 7.28
N TYR A 75 4.45 8.43 6.31
CA TYR A 75 3.47 7.38 6.06
C TYR A 75 3.26 6.47 7.27
N ARG A 76 4.34 6.03 7.93
CA ARG A 76 4.24 5.20 9.14
C ARG A 76 3.49 5.91 10.27
N LYS A 77 3.71 7.23 10.45
CA LYS A 77 2.99 8.04 11.43
C LYS A 77 1.50 8.17 11.07
N ALA A 78 1.20 8.50 9.82
CA ALA A 78 -0.18 8.64 9.33
C ALA A 78 -0.98 7.35 9.51
N LEU A 79 -0.40 6.20 9.16
CA LEU A 79 -1.05 4.89 9.24
C LEU A 79 -1.31 4.40 10.67
N ARG A 80 -0.68 4.98 11.69
CA ARG A 80 -1.04 4.69 13.10
C ARG A 80 -2.43 5.20 13.46
N VAL A 81 -2.89 6.27 12.81
CA VAL A 81 -4.18 6.89 13.07
C VAL A 81 -5.17 6.55 11.94
N LEU A 82 -4.74 6.68 10.71
CA LEU A 82 -5.53 6.45 9.50
C LEU A 82 -5.34 5.02 8.96
N HIS A 83 -5.31 4.03 9.86
CA HIS A 83 -5.02 2.64 9.53
C HIS A 83 -6.00 2.00 8.53
N SER A 84 -7.22 2.50 8.44
CA SER A 84 -8.24 2.00 7.50
C SER A 84 -8.30 2.78 6.17
N ASN A 85 -7.44 3.80 5.97
CA ASN A 85 -7.46 4.62 4.77
C ASN A 85 -6.71 3.93 3.60
N PRO A 86 -7.42 3.45 2.55
CA PRO A 86 -6.80 2.70 1.46
C PRO A 86 -5.83 3.55 0.63
N SER A 87 -6.14 4.83 0.45
CA SER A 87 -5.32 5.73 -0.37
C SER A 87 -3.91 5.92 0.20
N ILE A 88 -3.80 6.02 1.53
CA ILE A 88 -2.50 6.17 2.21
C ILE A 88 -1.71 4.86 2.12
N TRP A 89 -2.37 3.70 2.32
CA TRP A 89 -1.73 2.39 2.15
C TRP A 89 -1.19 2.19 0.73
N ILE A 90 -1.99 2.49 -0.29
CA ILE A 90 -1.59 2.31 -1.69
C ILE A 90 -0.38 3.19 -2.03
N LYS A 91 -0.37 4.45 -1.59
CA LYS A 91 0.78 5.36 -1.78
C LYS A 91 2.03 4.83 -1.08
N TYR A 92 1.90 4.38 0.18
CA TYR A 92 3.01 3.84 0.95
C TYR A 92 3.57 2.54 0.35
N LEU A 93 2.70 1.61 -0.03
CA LEU A 93 3.10 0.35 -0.68
C LEU A 93 3.80 0.58 -2.02
N ARG A 94 3.31 1.53 -2.83
CA ARG A 94 3.96 1.91 -4.10
C ARG A 94 5.40 2.38 -3.87
N LEU A 95 5.59 3.21 -2.85
CA LEU A 95 6.90 3.70 -2.45
C LEU A 95 7.85 2.55 -2.07
N LEU A 96 7.37 1.60 -1.24
CA LEU A 96 8.15 0.45 -0.80
C LEU A 96 8.48 -0.53 -1.94
N VAL A 97 7.56 -0.74 -2.88
CA VAL A 97 7.80 -1.57 -4.08
C VAL A 97 8.89 -0.96 -4.96
N GLU A 98 8.94 0.36 -5.06
CA GLU A 98 10.00 1.06 -5.80
C GLU A 98 11.37 0.93 -5.13
N GLU A 99 11.40 0.88 -3.80
CA GLU A 99 12.64 0.74 -3.01
C GLU A 99 13.16 -0.69 -2.92
N GLY A 100 12.33 -1.69 -3.13
CA GLY A 100 12.70 -3.08 -2.89
C GLY A 100 12.95 -3.40 -1.41
N SER A 101 12.17 -2.81 -0.51
CA SER A 101 12.33 -2.95 0.94
C SER A 101 12.10 -4.40 1.40
N SER A 102 12.95 -4.91 2.29
CA SER A 102 12.80 -6.24 2.88
C SER A 102 11.55 -6.40 3.76
N GLU A 103 11.00 -5.31 4.27
CA GLU A 103 9.81 -5.30 5.13
C GLU A 103 8.49 -5.33 4.35
N ILE A 104 8.56 -5.25 3.02
CA ILE A 104 7.40 -5.03 2.15
C ILE A 104 6.29 -6.05 2.35
N LYS A 105 6.64 -7.33 2.57
CA LYS A 105 5.66 -8.40 2.82
C LYS A 105 4.81 -8.13 4.05
N LEU A 106 5.44 -7.76 5.16
CA LEU A 106 4.72 -7.45 6.41
C LEU A 106 3.78 -6.25 6.23
N VAL A 107 4.20 -5.28 5.43
CA VAL A 107 3.40 -4.08 5.15
C VAL A 107 2.21 -4.41 4.25
N PHE A 108 2.36 -5.31 3.25
CA PHE A 108 1.24 -5.80 2.45
C PHE A 108 0.22 -6.56 3.31
N ASP A 109 0.68 -7.47 4.16
CA ASP A 109 -0.20 -8.24 5.05
C ASP A 109 -0.95 -7.29 6.01
N ALA A 110 -0.28 -6.27 6.55
CA ALA A 110 -0.91 -5.25 7.38
C ALA A 110 -1.94 -4.41 6.61
N ALA A 111 -1.65 -4.04 5.37
CA ALA A 111 -2.59 -3.30 4.53
C ALA A 111 -3.85 -4.12 4.25
N LEU A 112 -3.71 -5.38 3.84
CA LEU A 112 -4.83 -6.29 3.60
C LEU A 112 -5.67 -6.54 4.86
N PHE A 113 -5.05 -6.50 6.05
CA PHE A 113 -5.78 -6.67 7.31
C PHE A 113 -6.61 -5.43 7.69
N ASN A 114 -6.09 -4.23 7.44
CA ASN A 114 -6.67 -2.98 7.92
C ASN A 114 -7.66 -2.32 6.94
N VAL A 115 -7.54 -2.61 5.65
CA VAL A 115 -8.33 -1.97 4.59
C VAL A 115 -9.56 -2.80 4.24
N SER A 116 -10.66 -2.15 3.87
CA SER A 116 -11.87 -2.83 3.38
C SER A 116 -11.58 -3.69 2.15
N LYS A 117 -12.28 -4.83 2.05
CA LYS A 117 -12.15 -5.79 0.94
C LYS A 117 -12.32 -5.17 -0.44
N ASP A 118 -13.10 -4.11 -0.56
CA ASP A 118 -13.33 -3.39 -1.84
C ASP A 118 -12.03 -2.86 -2.47
N TYR A 119 -11.03 -2.56 -1.64
CA TYR A 119 -9.73 -2.04 -2.08
C TYR A 119 -8.62 -3.09 -2.14
N HIS A 120 -8.90 -4.34 -1.75
CA HIS A 120 -7.90 -5.42 -1.77
C HIS A 120 -7.36 -5.64 -3.18
N GLY A 121 -8.20 -5.45 -4.20
CA GLY A 121 -7.78 -5.57 -5.59
C GLY A 121 -6.59 -4.68 -5.95
N ASP A 122 -6.61 -3.42 -5.56
CA ASP A 122 -5.52 -2.49 -5.87
C ASP A 122 -4.25 -2.79 -5.06
N ILE A 123 -4.40 -3.28 -3.82
CA ILE A 123 -3.27 -3.73 -2.99
C ILE A 123 -2.64 -4.97 -3.63
N TRP A 124 -3.43 -5.95 -4.08
CA TRP A 124 -2.93 -7.15 -4.74
C TRP A 124 -2.22 -6.86 -6.05
N LYS A 125 -2.70 -5.92 -6.87
CA LYS A 125 -2.00 -5.48 -8.10
C LYS A 125 -0.57 -5.03 -7.80
N LEU A 126 -0.38 -4.25 -6.73
CA LEU A 126 0.95 -3.80 -6.31
C LEU A 126 1.81 -4.97 -5.79
N TYR A 127 1.20 -5.88 -5.02
CA TYR A 127 1.90 -7.03 -4.47
C TYR A 127 2.39 -7.99 -5.56
N LEU A 128 1.57 -8.23 -6.57
CA LEU A 128 1.94 -9.05 -7.72
C LEU A 128 3.01 -8.38 -8.59
N LYS A 129 2.95 -7.05 -8.75
CA LYS A 129 4.02 -6.29 -9.39
C LYS A 129 5.34 -6.39 -8.62
N TYR A 130 5.29 -6.44 -7.30
CA TYR A 130 6.48 -6.73 -6.48
C TYR A 130 6.94 -8.16 -6.71
N ALA A 131 6.04 -9.14 -6.61
CA ALA A 131 6.36 -10.55 -6.79
C ALA A 131 7.08 -10.85 -8.11
N SER A 132 6.67 -10.22 -9.21
CA SER A 132 7.30 -10.43 -10.53
C SER A 132 8.77 -9.99 -10.62
N ARG A 133 9.30 -9.31 -9.60
CA ARG A 133 10.70 -8.86 -9.51
C ARG A 133 11.53 -9.68 -8.52
N GLU A 134 10.87 -10.53 -7.76
CA GLU A 134 11.49 -11.34 -6.71
C GLU A 134 11.98 -12.68 -7.23
N ALA A 135 12.81 -13.34 -6.40
CA ALA A 135 13.25 -14.71 -6.68
C ALA A 135 12.03 -15.66 -6.79
N PRO A 136 12.09 -16.69 -7.67
CA PRO A 136 10.96 -17.59 -7.94
C PRO A 136 10.31 -18.17 -6.69
N GLN A 137 11.08 -18.49 -5.64
CA GLN A 137 10.54 -19.04 -4.39
C GLN A 137 9.66 -18.03 -3.63
N THR A 138 10.07 -16.76 -3.62
CA THR A 138 9.29 -15.67 -2.98
C THR A 138 8.05 -15.34 -3.80
N ALA A 139 8.22 -15.20 -5.10
CA ALA A 139 7.13 -14.95 -6.04
C ALA A 139 6.06 -16.05 -5.99
N ALA A 140 6.48 -17.32 -6.00
CA ALA A 140 5.59 -18.47 -5.93
C ALA A 140 4.69 -18.46 -4.69
N ARG A 141 5.24 -18.11 -3.52
CA ARG A 141 4.46 -18.02 -2.27
C ARG A 141 3.39 -16.93 -2.34
N ILE A 142 3.74 -15.77 -2.90
CA ILE A 142 2.81 -14.65 -3.08
C ILE A 142 1.71 -15.04 -4.08
N TYR A 143 2.06 -15.69 -5.18
CA TYR A 143 1.11 -16.13 -6.19
C TYR A 143 0.12 -17.17 -5.65
N ILE A 144 0.58 -18.12 -4.85
CA ILE A 144 -0.31 -19.09 -4.21
C ILE A 144 -1.25 -18.41 -3.21
N GLN A 145 -0.74 -17.48 -2.40
CA GLN A 145 -1.57 -16.71 -1.49
C GLN A 145 -2.63 -15.91 -2.26
N PHE A 146 -2.24 -15.26 -3.37
CA PHE A 146 -3.17 -14.54 -4.23
C PHE A 146 -4.26 -15.45 -4.80
N MET A 147 -3.91 -16.64 -5.32
CA MET A 147 -4.88 -17.58 -5.87
C MET A 147 -5.93 -18.02 -4.84
N HIS A 148 -5.57 -18.14 -3.55
CA HIS A 148 -6.55 -18.44 -2.50
C HIS A 148 -7.58 -17.33 -2.34
N VAL A 149 -7.11 -16.08 -2.38
CA VAL A 149 -7.94 -14.89 -2.12
C VAL A 149 -8.72 -14.44 -3.36
N SER A 150 -8.15 -14.59 -4.56
CA SER A 150 -8.75 -14.12 -5.82
C SER A 150 -10.14 -14.72 -6.10
N ILE A 151 -10.37 -15.95 -5.64
CA ILE A 151 -11.67 -16.63 -5.78
C ILE A 151 -12.73 -15.96 -4.90
N GLU A 152 -12.34 -15.53 -3.71
CA GLU A 152 -13.25 -14.85 -2.78
C GLU A 152 -13.55 -13.41 -3.20
N LEU A 153 -12.59 -12.76 -3.87
CA LEU A 153 -12.73 -11.38 -4.33
C LEU A 153 -13.52 -11.26 -5.64
N GLY A 154 -13.75 -12.39 -6.36
CA GLY A 154 -14.47 -12.38 -7.64
C GLY A 154 -13.79 -11.51 -8.71
N THR A 155 -12.49 -11.26 -8.56
CA THR A 155 -11.73 -10.36 -9.42
C THR A 155 -11.11 -11.13 -10.56
N ASP A 156 -11.59 -10.89 -11.77
CA ASP A 156 -10.88 -11.23 -13.02
C ASP A 156 -9.65 -10.32 -13.13
N PHE A 157 -8.62 -10.65 -12.37
CA PHE A 157 -7.32 -10.05 -12.65
C PHE A 157 -6.81 -10.66 -13.95
N GLU A 158 -6.58 -9.84 -14.96
CA GLU A 158 -5.78 -10.18 -16.16
C GLU A 158 -4.30 -10.40 -15.77
N ILE A 159 -4.07 -11.23 -14.77
CA ILE A 159 -2.74 -11.70 -14.47
C ILE A 159 -2.58 -12.95 -15.28
N ASN A 160 -1.53 -12.99 -16.08
CA ASN A 160 -1.21 -14.16 -16.86
C ASN A 160 -1.05 -15.35 -15.92
N ALA A 161 -2.10 -16.17 -15.81
CA ALA A 161 -2.11 -17.34 -14.93
C ALA A 161 -0.99 -18.32 -15.32
N TYR A 162 -0.57 -18.31 -16.59
CA TYR A 162 0.55 -19.12 -17.06
C TYR A 162 1.87 -18.69 -16.47
N ASP A 163 2.16 -17.37 -16.42
CA ASP A 163 3.39 -16.85 -15.83
C ASP A 163 3.48 -17.18 -14.33
N MET A 164 2.35 -17.18 -13.63
CA MET A 164 2.30 -17.60 -12.23
C MET A 164 2.58 -19.08 -12.05
N ILE A 165 2.00 -19.92 -12.93
CA ILE A 165 2.21 -21.36 -12.91
C ILE A 165 3.68 -21.67 -13.20
N ASP A 166 4.24 -21.07 -14.24
CA ASP A 166 5.64 -21.27 -14.62
C ASP A 166 6.58 -20.85 -13.50
N THR A 167 6.34 -19.69 -12.86
CA THR A 167 7.13 -19.24 -11.70
C THR A 167 7.08 -20.22 -10.54
N VAL A 168 5.91 -20.80 -10.25
CA VAL A 168 5.77 -21.80 -9.18
C VAL A 168 6.51 -23.10 -9.54
N LEU A 169 6.46 -23.52 -10.79
CA LEU A 169 7.21 -24.70 -11.26
C LEU A 169 8.73 -24.45 -11.21
N GLU A 170 9.19 -23.28 -11.63
CA GLU A 170 10.59 -22.86 -11.59
C GLU A 170 11.13 -22.76 -10.16
N SER A 171 10.27 -22.51 -9.17
CA SER A 171 10.69 -22.46 -7.77
C SER A 171 11.28 -23.77 -7.26
N GLY A 172 10.94 -24.90 -7.88
CA GLY A 172 11.37 -26.24 -7.48
C GLY A 172 10.82 -26.72 -6.13
N ASP A 173 9.94 -25.96 -5.49
CA ASP A 173 9.34 -26.32 -4.21
C ASP A 173 8.11 -27.23 -4.42
N ALA A 174 8.30 -28.52 -4.15
CA ALA A 174 7.24 -29.53 -4.31
C ALA A 174 5.99 -29.22 -3.47
N THR A 175 6.13 -28.51 -2.35
CA THR A 175 5.01 -28.12 -1.49
C THR A 175 4.17 -27.05 -2.16
N LEU A 176 4.81 -26.04 -2.74
CA LEU A 176 4.15 -24.97 -3.46
C LEU A 176 3.48 -25.48 -4.73
N VAL A 177 4.16 -26.37 -5.48
CA VAL A 177 3.58 -27.03 -6.67
C VAL A 177 2.34 -27.85 -6.31
N ARG A 178 2.36 -28.58 -5.20
CA ARG A 178 1.19 -29.33 -4.72
C ARG A 178 0.03 -28.40 -4.32
N GLN A 179 0.33 -27.28 -3.66
CA GLN A 179 -0.68 -26.28 -3.30
C GLN A 179 -1.29 -25.64 -4.56
N LEU A 180 -0.46 -25.29 -5.55
CA LEU A 180 -0.92 -24.80 -6.84
C LEU A 180 -1.89 -25.78 -7.50
N TRP A 181 -1.48 -27.06 -7.59
CA TRP A 181 -2.30 -28.11 -8.16
C TRP A 181 -3.66 -28.25 -7.48
N ASN A 182 -3.66 -28.30 -6.15
CA ASN A 182 -4.90 -28.36 -5.37
C ASN A 182 -5.81 -27.16 -5.62
N ASN A 183 -5.24 -25.94 -5.72
CA ASN A 183 -6.02 -24.74 -5.98
C ASN A 183 -6.65 -24.73 -7.38
N ILE A 184 -5.91 -25.16 -8.39
CA ILE A 184 -6.42 -25.23 -9.76
C ILE A 184 -7.48 -26.31 -9.87
N TRP A 185 -7.19 -27.50 -9.36
CA TRP A 185 -8.04 -28.67 -9.53
C TRP A 185 -9.34 -28.62 -8.76
N HIS A 186 -9.32 -28.17 -7.50
CA HIS A 186 -10.50 -28.19 -6.65
C HIS A 186 -11.41 -26.97 -6.76
N LYS A 187 -10.95 -25.86 -7.33
CA LYS A 187 -11.68 -24.59 -7.29
C LYS A 187 -12.05 -23.96 -8.63
N ARG A 188 -11.44 -24.38 -9.75
CA ARG A 188 -11.65 -23.75 -11.07
C ARG A 188 -12.27 -24.62 -12.15
N ILE A 189 -12.41 -25.91 -11.95
CA ILE A 189 -13.04 -26.79 -12.96
C ILE A 189 -14.36 -27.27 -12.37
N PRO A 190 -15.52 -26.75 -12.83
CA PRO A 190 -16.80 -27.38 -12.54
C PRO A 190 -16.71 -28.83 -13.00
N SER A 191 -17.19 -29.75 -12.19
CA SER A 191 -17.15 -31.19 -12.45
C SER A 191 -17.75 -31.62 -13.82
N SER A 192 -18.48 -30.70 -14.45
CA SER A 192 -19.09 -30.87 -15.78
C SER A 192 -18.12 -30.69 -16.96
N GLU A 193 -16.92 -30.13 -16.75
CA GLU A 193 -15.93 -29.89 -17.81
C GLU A 193 -14.74 -30.87 -17.81
N LEU A 194 -14.67 -31.75 -16.82
CA LEU A 194 -13.71 -32.84 -16.81
C LEU A 194 -14.12 -33.87 -17.85
N ARG A 195 -13.74 -33.67 -19.11
CA ARG A 195 -13.75 -34.73 -20.08
C ARG A 195 -12.77 -35.82 -19.61
N GLU A 196 -13.29 -36.99 -19.31
CA GLU A 196 -12.47 -38.19 -19.13
C GLU A 196 -11.50 -38.29 -20.32
N PRO A 197 -10.21 -38.58 -20.09
CA PRO A 197 -9.30 -38.83 -21.19
C PRO A 197 -9.88 -40.00 -22.00
N SER A 198 -10.17 -39.73 -23.27
CA SER A 198 -10.68 -40.73 -24.21
C SER A 198 -9.77 -41.95 -24.14
N GLN A 199 -10.30 -43.06 -23.62
CA GLN A 199 -9.73 -44.38 -23.76
C GLN A 199 -9.80 -44.76 -25.27
N ASN A 200 -8.83 -44.33 -26.02
CA ASN A 200 -8.58 -44.86 -27.36
C ASN A 200 -7.06 -45.03 -27.52
N ILE A 201 -6.58 -46.14 -26.97
CA ILE A 201 -5.37 -46.80 -27.45
C ILE A 201 -5.78 -48.22 -27.72
N VAL A 202 -6.01 -48.49 -29.00
CA VAL A 202 -5.93 -49.81 -29.60
C VAL A 202 -4.63 -49.86 -30.34
#